data_c0ff4885fb74cfbfd2a6ce954f94ec4d
#
_entry.id   c0ff4885fb74cfbfd2a6ce954f94ec4d
#
_cell.length_a   1.000
_cell.length_b   1.000
_cell.length_c   1.000
_cell.angle_alpha   90.00
_cell.angle_beta   90.00
_cell.angle_gamma   90.00
#
_symmetry.space_group_name_H-M   'P 1'
#
loop_
_entity.id
_entity.type
_entity.pdbx_description
1 polymer ?
#
loop_
_entity_poly.entity_id
_entity_poly.type
_entity_poly.pdbx_seq_one_letter_code
_entity_poly.pdbx_strand_id
1 'polypeptide(L)'
;INKLYLTIAESLNQAGVKDATVIRGDDYTYVSFANNVFFGANSSVLTREGQLVLHTFAKAIAPAAGGIEQVNIMSHTAKVTDNSQINPQIIRKDRILSAMRSAEVCIYLQKQNVIKPEKLVDISYGEYRPIADNSTEEGRIKNRRIDFLLLDNGAKERNLDEYYKEFKSGEYTNTTVVTVGQSQGSSQDGETV
;
A
#
# COMPACT_ATOMS: atom_id res chain seq x y z
N ILE A 1 -12.13 -10.64 -11.57
CA ILE A 1 -11.92 -9.55 -10.60
C ILE A 1 -12.17 -10.00 -9.17
N ASN A 2 -13.21 -10.76 -8.86
CA ASN A 2 -13.54 -11.18 -7.50
C ASN A 2 -12.45 -12.01 -6.78
N LYS A 3 -11.49 -12.57 -7.52
CA LYS A 3 -10.35 -13.32 -6.97
C LYS A 3 -9.01 -12.59 -7.11
N LEU A 4 -9.01 -11.36 -7.62
CA LEU A 4 -7.79 -10.58 -7.82
C LEU A 4 -7.01 -10.42 -6.52
N TYR A 5 -7.68 -10.15 -5.41
CA TYR A 5 -7.06 -9.99 -4.11
C TYR A 5 -6.29 -11.25 -3.67
N LEU A 6 -6.81 -12.45 -3.96
CA LEU A 6 -6.12 -13.72 -3.67
C LEU A 6 -4.88 -13.88 -4.54
N THR A 7 -4.98 -13.60 -5.84
CA THR A 7 -3.86 -13.65 -6.77
C THR A 7 -2.74 -12.70 -6.34
N ILE A 8 -3.08 -11.48 -5.94
CA ILE A 8 -2.12 -10.51 -5.41
C ILE A 8 -1.45 -11.07 -4.14
N ALA A 9 -2.24 -11.51 -3.16
CA ALA A 9 -1.71 -12.01 -1.89
C ALA A 9 -0.80 -13.21 -2.09
N GLU A 10 -1.18 -14.18 -2.91
CA GLU A 10 -0.38 -15.35 -3.22
C GLU A 10 0.93 -14.99 -3.93
N SER A 11 0.87 -14.09 -4.92
CA SER A 11 2.04 -13.64 -5.66
C SER A 11 3.04 -12.92 -4.75
N LEU A 12 2.55 -12.07 -3.85
CA LEU A 12 3.38 -11.36 -2.89
C LEU A 12 3.99 -12.31 -1.85
N ASN A 13 3.24 -13.30 -1.37
CA ASN A 13 3.78 -14.34 -0.49
C ASN A 13 4.90 -15.14 -1.16
N GLN A 14 4.71 -15.56 -2.41
CA GLN A 14 5.72 -16.27 -3.18
C GLN A 14 6.99 -15.44 -3.41
N ALA A 15 6.84 -14.12 -3.56
CA ALA A 15 7.96 -13.19 -3.70
C ALA A 15 8.67 -12.88 -2.36
N GLY A 16 8.21 -13.46 -1.25
CA GLY A 16 8.80 -13.24 0.07
C GLY A 16 8.48 -11.90 0.70
N VAL A 17 7.45 -11.20 0.22
CA VAL A 17 7.01 -9.92 0.79
C VAL A 17 6.48 -10.16 2.20
N LYS A 18 6.92 -9.31 3.12
CA LYS A 18 6.42 -9.23 4.49
C LYS A 18 5.78 -7.87 4.71
N ASP A 19 4.89 -7.76 5.67
CA ASP A 19 4.27 -6.49 6.05
C ASP A 19 3.44 -5.85 4.92
N ALA A 20 2.64 -6.64 4.23
CA ALA A 20 1.62 -6.18 3.30
C ALA A 20 0.23 -6.67 3.71
N THR A 21 -0.78 -5.86 3.41
CA THR A 21 -2.19 -6.18 3.67
C THR A 21 -2.98 -6.00 2.38
N VAL A 22 -3.80 -6.97 2.04
CA VAL A 22 -4.69 -6.93 0.87
C VAL A 22 -6.13 -6.98 1.34
N ILE A 23 -6.92 -6.00 0.93
CA ILE A 23 -8.34 -5.87 1.30
C ILE A 23 -9.17 -5.90 0.03
N ARG A 24 -10.18 -6.77 0.00
CA ARG A 24 -11.19 -6.78 -1.04
C ARG A 24 -12.51 -6.25 -0.49
N GLY A 25 -12.98 -5.13 -1.03
CA GLY A 25 -14.32 -4.60 -0.83
C GLY A 25 -15.24 -4.96 -1.98
N ASP A 26 -16.43 -4.36 -2.03
CA ASP A 26 -17.43 -4.65 -3.06
C ASP A 26 -16.95 -4.25 -4.47
N ASP A 27 -16.30 -3.11 -4.59
CA ASP A 27 -15.93 -2.49 -5.86
C ASP A 27 -14.49 -1.98 -5.88
N TYR A 28 -13.64 -2.48 -4.98
CA TYR A 28 -12.23 -2.08 -4.89
C TYR A 28 -11.34 -3.18 -4.32
N THR A 29 -10.07 -3.08 -4.62
CA THR A 29 -8.99 -3.82 -3.94
C THR A 29 -8.01 -2.80 -3.37
N TYR A 30 -7.71 -2.90 -2.08
CA TYR A 30 -6.78 -2.03 -1.37
C TYR A 30 -5.57 -2.82 -0.94
N VAL A 31 -4.36 -2.36 -1.30
CA VAL A 31 -3.12 -3.04 -0.94
C VAL A 31 -2.21 -2.05 -0.22
N SER A 32 -1.82 -2.38 1.00
CA SER A 32 -0.90 -1.55 1.79
C SER A 32 0.42 -2.28 1.98
N PHE A 33 1.52 -1.60 1.68
CA PHE A 33 2.88 -2.08 1.87
C PHE A 33 3.61 -1.20 2.88
N ALA A 34 4.40 -1.81 3.77
CA ALA A 34 5.39 -1.06 4.51
C ALA A 34 6.39 -0.40 3.53
N ASN A 35 6.76 0.84 3.81
CA ASN A 35 7.62 1.62 2.92
C ASN A 35 9.00 0.96 2.65
N ASN A 36 9.54 0.23 3.64
CA ASN A 36 10.82 -0.46 3.51
C ASN A 36 10.81 -1.61 2.51
N VAL A 37 9.64 -2.00 2.01
CA VAL A 37 9.53 -2.93 0.87
C VAL A 37 10.13 -2.31 -0.39
N PHE A 38 10.00 -0.99 -0.56
CA PHE A 38 10.37 -0.27 -1.78
C PHE A 38 11.59 0.64 -1.63
N PHE A 39 11.76 1.27 -0.47
CA PHE A 39 12.72 2.36 -0.26
C PHE A 39 13.55 2.19 1.00
N GLY A 40 14.80 2.64 0.94
CA GLY A 40 15.60 2.86 2.13
C GLY A 40 15.13 4.09 2.93
N ALA A 41 15.70 4.27 4.12
CA ALA A 41 15.39 5.42 4.96
C ALA A 41 15.70 6.74 4.25
N ASN A 42 14.79 7.70 4.32
CA ASN A 42 14.92 9.02 3.69
C ASN A 42 15.21 8.99 2.17
N SER A 43 14.96 7.90 1.50
CA SER A 43 15.21 7.71 0.08
C SER A 43 13.92 7.58 -0.72
N SER A 44 13.92 8.13 -1.93
CA SER A 44 12.91 7.92 -2.96
C SER A 44 13.43 7.10 -4.15
N VAL A 45 14.60 6.48 -3.98
CA VAL A 45 15.16 5.56 -4.99
C VAL A 45 14.62 4.17 -4.71
N LEU A 46 13.92 3.59 -5.70
CA LEU A 46 13.44 2.21 -5.60
C LEU A 46 14.62 1.25 -5.46
N THR A 47 14.58 0.42 -4.42
CA THR A 47 15.54 -0.66 -4.27
C THR A 47 15.32 -1.74 -5.34
N ARG A 48 16.32 -2.58 -5.57
CA ARG A 48 16.17 -3.72 -6.49
C ARG A 48 15.05 -4.66 -6.05
N GLU A 49 14.97 -4.94 -4.76
CA GLU A 49 13.90 -5.74 -4.15
C GLU A 49 12.54 -5.09 -4.36
N GLY A 50 12.44 -3.77 -4.16
CA GLY A 50 11.22 -3.00 -4.40
C GLY A 50 10.75 -3.05 -5.84
N GLN A 51 11.68 -2.98 -6.79
CA GLN A 51 11.37 -3.13 -8.22
C GLN A 51 10.82 -4.53 -8.54
N LEU A 52 11.41 -5.58 -7.96
CA LEU A 52 10.91 -6.94 -8.13
C LEU A 52 9.50 -7.13 -7.56
N VAL A 53 9.23 -6.54 -6.40
CA VAL A 53 7.88 -6.57 -5.80
C VAL A 53 6.86 -5.87 -6.69
N LEU A 54 7.19 -4.69 -7.22
CA LEU A 54 6.31 -3.96 -8.14
C LEU A 54 6.09 -4.72 -9.46
N HIS A 55 7.12 -5.36 -9.99
CA HIS A 55 7.00 -6.22 -11.16
C HIS A 55 6.05 -7.40 -10.89
N THR A 56 6.21 -8.07 -9.75
CA THR A 56 5.34 -9.16 -9.31
C THR A 56 3.90 -8.69 -9.15
N PHE A 57 3.70 -7.53 -8.52
CA PHE A 57 2.39 -6.90 -8.38
C PHE A 57 1.74 -6.60 -9.73
N ALA A 58 2.49 -5.99 -10.65
CA ALA A 58 2.00 -5.70 -11.99
C ALA A 58 1.58 -6.98 -12.74
N LYS A 59 2.37 -8.05 -12.65
CA LYS A 59 2.01 -9.34 -13.24
C LYS A 59 0.75 -9.94 -12.62
N ALA A 60 0.57 -9.80 -11.32
CA ALA A 60 -0.60 -10.30 -10.61
C ALA A 60 -1.89 -9.61 -11.05
N ILE A 61 -1.84 -8.31 -11.31
CA ILE A 61 -3.03 -7.55 -11.75
C ILE A 61 -3.28 -7.60 -13.26
N ALA A 62 -2.31 -8.00 -14.07
CA ALA A 62 -2.41 -7.99 -15.53
C ALA A 62 -3.65 -8.71 -16.08
N PRO A 63 -4.03 -9.92 -15.62
CA PRO A 63 -5.24 -10.59 -16.11
C PRO A 63 -6.53 -9.83 -15.83
N ALA A 64 -6.56 -9.02 -14.78
CA ALA A 64 -7.73 -8.23 -14.36
C ALA A 64 -7.68 -6.76 -14.82
N ALA A 65 -6.64 -6.35 -15.53
CA ALA A 65 -6.39 -4.95 -15.87
C ALA A 65 -7.56 -4.30 -16.62
N GLY A 66 -8.25 -5.04 -17.49
CA GLY A 66 -9.42 -4.55 -18.21
C GLY A 66 -10.62 -4.23 -17.32
N GLY A 67 -10.67 -4.79 -16.12
CA GLY A 67 -11.70 -4.54 -15.11
C GLY A 67 -11.35 -3.45 -14.09
N ILE A 68 -10.17 -2.85 -14.20
CA ILE A 68 -9.70 -1.78 -13.32
C ILE A 68 -9.95 -0.43 -13.97
N GLU A 69 -10.70 0.43 -13.28
CA GLU A 69 -10.97 1.80 -13.71
C GLU A 69 -9.79 2.73 -13.40
N GLN A 70 -9.25 2.62 -12.20
CA GLN A 70 -8.19 3.50 -11.74
C GLN A 70 -7.33 2.82 -10.67
N VAL A 71 -6.05 3.13 -10.67
CA VAL A 71 -5.10 2.75 -9.62
C VAL A 71 -4.57 4.02 -8.98
N ASN A 72 -4.91 4.23 -7.71
CA ASN A 72 -4.39 5.32 -6.90
C ASN A 72 -3.19 4.81 -6.09
N ILE A 73 -2.06 5.48 -6.23
CA ILE A 73 -0.81 5.18 -5.52
C ILE A 73 -0.61 6.27 -4.48
N MET A 74 -0.70 5.90 -3.20
CA MET A 74 -0.75 6.85 -2.10
C MET A 74 0.45 6.65 -1.18
N SER A 75 1.32 7.67 -1.06
CA SER A 75 2.48 7.62 -0.18
C SER A 75 2.22 8.34 1.14
N HIS A 76 2.71 7.72 2.22
CA HIS A 76 2.57 8.20 3.58
C HIS A 76 3.90 8.14 4.32
N THR A 77 4.15 9.18 5.11
CA THR A 77 5.29 9.29 6.01
C THR A 77 4.83 9.26 7.46
N ALA A 78 5.76 9.22 8.39
CA ALA A 78 5.47 9.29 9.81
C ALA A 78 5.89 10.64 10.39
N LYS A 79 5.11 11.15 11.35
CA LYS A 79 5.52 12.29 12.17
C LYS A 79 6.60 11.84 13.15
N VAL A 80 7.79 12.41 13.06
CA VAL A 80 8.94 12.06 13.92
C VAL A 80 9.25 13.08 14.99
N THR A 81 8.77 14.31 14.85
CA THR A 81 8.99 15.41 15.82
C THR A 81 7.73 16.24 16.00
N ASP A 82 7.60 16.89 17.15
CA ASP A 82 6.48 17.79 17.41
C ASP A 82 6.52 19.06 16.54
N ASN A 83 7.70 19.39 16.00
CA ASN A 83 7.89 20.54 15.13
C ASN A 83 7.70 20.26 13.65
N SER A 84 7.42 19.00 13.27
CA SER A 84 7.33 18.60 11.87
C SER A 84 6.27 19.36 11.07
N GLN A 85 5.21 19.79 11.75
CA GLN A 85 4.09 20.50 11.12
C GLN A 85 4.26 22.03 11.07
N ILE A 86 5.26 22.58 11.74
CA ILE A 86 5.49 24.03 11.83
C ILE A 86 6.88 24.47 11.32
N ASN A 87 7.82 23.57 11.24
CA ASN A 87 9.17 23.88 10.71
C ASN A 87 9.15 23.80 9.18
N PRO A 88 9.37 24.93 8.46
CA PRO A 88 9.26 24.97 7.00
C PRO A 88 10.21 24.00 6.28
N GLN A 89 11.41 23.78 6.84
CA GLN A 89 12.40 22.87 6.23
C GLN A 89 11.97 21.41 6.37
N ILE A 90 11.43 21.03 7.52
CA ILE A 90 10.92 19.68 7.77
C ILE A 90 9.68 19.43 6.90
N ILE A 91 8.75 20.39 6.84
CA ILE A 91 7.57 20.31 5.98
C ILE A 91 7.97 20.10 4.53
N ARG A 92 8.89 20.90 4.02
CA ARG A 92 9.36 20.78 2.64
C ARG A 92 10.00 19.42 2.37
N LYS A 93 10.89 18.97 3.25
CA LYS A 93 11.57 17.67 3.11
C LYS A 93 10.56 16.52 3.09
N ASP A 94 9.62 16.52 4.01
CA ASP A 94 8.59 15.48 4.12
C ASP A 94 7.68 15.45 2.89
N ARG A 95 7.16 16.61 2.47
CA ARG A 95 6.28 16.71 1.30
C ARG A 95 6.97 16.27 0.01
N ILE A 96 8.22 16.67 -0.20
CA ILE A 96 8.98 16.27 -1.39
C ILE A 96 9.26 14.77 -1.36
N LEU A 97 9.72 14.24 -0.22
CA LEU A 97 10.01 12.81 -0.11
C LEU A 97 8.77 11.96 -0.39
N SER A 98 7.64 12.31 0.21
CA SER A 98 6.37 11.62 -0.01
C SER A 98 5.93 11.70 -1.48
N ALA A 99 6.00 12.87 -2.09
CA ALA A 99 5.64 13.07 -3.49
C ALA A 99 6.54 12.28 -4.45
N MET A 100 7.85 12.28 -4.22
CA MET A 100 8.80 11.54 -5.05
C MET A 100 8.59 10.03 -4.93
N ARG A 101 8.28 9.51 -3.75
CA ARG A 101 8.01 8.09 -3.56
C ARG A 101 6.80 7.60 -4.35
N SER A 102 5.67 8.31 -4.28
CA SER A 102 4.49 7.94 -5.07
C SER A 102 4.75 8.08 -6.57
N ALA A 103 5.47 9.12 -6.99
CA ALA A 103 5.84 9.31 -8.39
C ALA A 103 6.75 8.19 -8.91
N GLU A 104 7.78 7.79 -8.17
CA GLU A 104 8.69 6.72 -8.59
C GLU A 104 7.99 5.36 -8.70
N VAL A 105 7.08 5.05 -7.78
CA VAL A 105 6.24 3.85 -7.88
C VAL A 105 5.35 3.92 -9.12
N CYS A 106 4.70 5.04 -9.35
CA CYS A 106 3.84 5.28 -10.52
C CYS A 106 4.62 5.12 -11.84
N ILE A 107 5.81 5.73 -11.94
CA ILE A 107 6.68 5.63 -13.10
C ILE A 107 7.05 4.16 -13.38
N TYR A 108 7.42 3.42 -12.34
CA TYR A 108 7.78 2.02 -12.50
C TYR A 108 6.60 1.18 -12.99
N LEU A 109 5.41 1.36 -12.40
CA LEU A 109 4.20 0.65 -12.84
C LEU A 109 3.81 1.01 -14.27
N GLN A 110 3.92 2.28 -14.66
CA GLN A 110 3.64 2.71 -16.02
C GLN A 110 4.53 2.00 -17.04
N LYS A 111 5.81 1.82 -16.73
CA LYS A 111 6.78 1.10 -17.58
C LYS A 111 6.46 -0.38 -17.74
N GLN A 112 5.67 -0.98 -16.86
CA GLN A 112 5.24 -2.38 -16.97
C GLN A 112 4.20 -2.60 -18.08
N ASN A 113 3.56 -1.55 -18.59
CA ASN A 113 2.52 -1.60 -19.64
C ASN A 113 1.31 -2.51 -19.30
N VAL A 114 0.98 -2.65 -18.02
CA VAL A 114 -0.17 -3.44 -17.56
C VAL A 114 -1.42 -2.58 -17.43
N ILE A 115 -1.27 -1.41 -16.81
CA ILE A 115 -2.34 -0.42 -16.64
C ILE A 115 -2.06 0.75 -17.57
N LYS A 116 -3.09 1.23 -18.26
CA LYS A 116 -2.96 2.41 -19.12
C LYS A 116 -2.55 3.63 -18.29
N PRO A 117 -1.63 4.48 -18.80
CA PRO A 117 -1.12 5.63 -18.03
C PRO A 117 -2.19 6.55 -17.47
N GLU A 118 -3.25 6.80 -18.25
CA GLU A 118 -4.36 7.65 -17.81
C GLU A 118 -5.17 7.12 -16.62
N LYS A 119 -4.99 5.84 -16.28
CA LYS A 119 -5.61 5.19 -15.12
C LYS A 119 -4.72 5.19 -13.89
N LEU A 120 -3.47 5.59 -14.01
CA LEU A 120 -2.53 5.68 -12.89
C LEU A 120 -2.55 7.08 -12.30
N VAL A 121 -2.75 7.16 -10.99
CA VAL A 121 -2.75 8.44 -10.24
C VAL A 121 -1.82 8.27 -9.04
N ASP A 122 -0.84 9.15 -8.91
CA ASP A 122 0.03 9.21 -7.74
C ASP A 122 -0.38 10.35 -6.82
N ILE A 123 -0.46 10.05 -5.53
CA ILE A 123 -0.96 10.95 -4.49
C ILE A 123 0.01 10.93 -3.32
N SER A 124 0.34 12.10 -2.80
CA SER A 124 1.20 12.27 -1.65
C SER A 124 0.42 12.86 -0.48
N TYR A 125 0.33 12.10 0.61
CA TYR A 125 -0.31 12.58 1.83
C TYR A 125 0.68 13.12 2.86
N GLY A 126 1.96 12.77 2.78
CA GLY A 126 2.91 13.09 3.85
C GLY A 126 2.53 12.39 5.15
N GLU A 127 2.70 13.08 6.27
CA GLU A 127 2.42 12.55 7.61
C GLU A 127 0.96 12.67 8.08
N TYR A 128 0.07 13.16 7.23
CA TYR A 128 -1.26 13.65 7.63
C TYR A 128 -2.38 12.60 7.58
N ARG A 129 -2.06 11.35 7.27
CA ARG A 129 -3.01 10.23 7.29
C ARG A 129 -2.43 9.03 8.07
N PRO A 130 -2.14 9.22 9.38
CA PRO A 130 -1.58 8.14 10.20
C PRO A 130 -2.63 7.05 10.46
N ILE A 131 -2.17 5.81 10.56
CA ILE A 131 -2.98 4.64 10.96
C ILE A 131 -2.58 4.10 12.32
N ALA A 132 -1.49 4.59 12.90
CA ALA A 132 -0.95 4.17 14.18
C ALA A 132 -0.34 5.35 14.95
N ASP A 133 -0.01 5.12 16.21
CA ASP A 133 0.57 6.14 17.08
C ASP A 133 2.00 6.51 16.65
N ASN A 134 2.22 7.78 16.34
CA ASN A 134 3.55 8.31 16.00
C ASN A 134 4.50 8.46 17.19
N SER A 135 4.02 8.31 18.43
CA SER A 135 4.87 8.39 19.63
C SER A 135 5.76 7.16 19.79
N THR A 136 5.42 6.04 19.16
CA THR A 136 6.18 4.80 19.19
C THR A 136 6.85 4.52 17.85
N GLU A 137 8.00 3.83 17.87
CA GLU A 137 8.66 3.43 16.61
C GLU A 137 7.81 2.40 15.85
N GLU A 138 7.15 1.48 16.55
CA GLU A 138 6.24 0.51 15.92
C GLU A 138 5.10 1.22 15.17
N GLY A 139 4.52 2.26 15.77
CA GLY A 139 3.48 3.05 15.13
C GLY A 139 4.00 3.84 13.93
N ARG A 140 5.18 4.43 14.03
CA ARG A 140 5.81 5.15 12.90
C ARG A 140 6.12 4.21 11.73
N ILE A 141 6.59 2.99 11.99
CA ILE A 141 6.83 1.98 10.94
C ILE A 141 5.52 1.68 10.18
N LYS A 142 4.40 1.52 10.88
CA LYS A 142 3.09 1.30 10.25
C LYS A 142 2.63 2.50 9.43
N ASN A 143 2.95 3.72 9.88
CA ASN A 143 2.56 4.95 9.17
C ASN A 143 3.38 5.17 7.89
N ARG A 144 4.65 4.73 7.85
CA ARG A 144 5.50 4.78 6.66
C ARG A 144 5.09 3.66 5.70
N ARG A 145 4.22 4.00 4.76
CA ARG A 145 3.61 3.01 3.87
C ARG A 145 3.33 3.56 2.48
N ILE A 146 3.18 2.65 1.54
CA ILE A 146 2.67 2.92 0.20
C ILE A 146 1.40 2.09 0.03
N ASP A 147 0.31 2.76 -0.25
CA ASP A 147 -1.00 2.15 -0.44
C ASP A 147 -1.41 2.22 -1.91
N PHE A 148 -2.05 1.15 -2.38
CA PHE A 148 -2.66 1.07 -3.71
C PHE A 148 -4.16 0.87 -3.56
N LEU A 149 -4.94 1.75 -4.16
CA LEU A 149 -6.38 1.59 -4.27
C LEU A 149 -6.73 1.32 -5.73
N LEU A 150 -7.13 0.09 -6.02
CA LEU A 150 -7.58 -0.34 -7.32
C LEU A 150 -9.11 -0.28 -7.35
N LEU A 151 -9.66 0.65 -8.12
CA LEU A 151 -11.09 0.79 -8.31
C LEU A 151 -11.55 -0.09 -9.47
N ASP A 152 -12.62 -0.86 -9.27
CA ASP A 152 -13.25 -1.64 -10.34
C ASP A 152 -13.98 -0.72 -11.31
N ASN A 153 -14.16 -1.16 -12.55
CA ASN A 153 -15.01 -0.46 -13.51
C ASN A 153 -16.43 -0.32 -12.92
N GLY A 154 -16.96 0.90 -12.95
CA GLY A 154 -18.28 1.19 -12.41
C GLY A 154 -18.33 1.31 -10.87
N ALA A 155 -17.19 1.38 -10.20
CA ALA A 155 -17.12 1.63 -8.77
C ALA A 155 -17.88 2.91 -8.40
N LYS A 156 -18.54 2.89 -7.23
CA LYS A 156 -19.21 4.08 -6.71
C LYS A 156 -18.20 5.18 -6.45
N GLU A 157 -18.55 6.40 -6.82
CA GLU A 157 -17.75 7.55 -6.49
C GLU A 157 -17.70 7.75 -4.97
N ARG A 158 -16.50 7.69 -4.41
CA ARG A 158 -16.23 7.88 -2.98
C ARG A 158 -15.05 8.81 -2.80
N ASN A 159 -15.06 9.58 -1.72
CA ASN A 159 -13.88 10.34 -1.30
C ASN A 159 -12.78 9.37 -0.83
N LEU A 160 -11.53 9.65 -1.20
CA LEU A 160 -10.39 8.82 -0.79
C LEU A 160 -10.25 8.70 0.74
N ASP A 161 -10.64 9.73 1.49
CA ASP A 161 -10.61 9.69 2.95
C ASP A 161 -11.59 8.68 3.56
N GLU A 162 -12.63 8.27 2.86
CA GLU A 162 -13.52 7.21 3.34
C GLU A 162 -12.79 5.87 3.39
N TYR A 163 -11.99 5.55 2.36
CA TYR A 163 -11.15 4.34 2.35
C TYR A 163 -10.07 4.40 3.45
N TYR A 164 -9.45 5.56 3.66
CA TYR A 164 -8.49 5.75 4.74
C TYR A 164 -9.11 5.51 6.12
N LYS A 165 -10.28 6.04 6.38
CA LYS A 165 -11.00 5.87 7.66
C LYS A 165 -11.33 4.40 7.92
N GLU A 166 -11.81 3.68 6.92
CA GLU A 166 -12.06 2.25 7.02
C GLU A 166 -10.77 1.48 7.32
N PHE A 167 -9.69 1.78 6.60
CA PHE A 167 -8.40 1.14 6.81
C PHE A 167 -7.85 1.40 8.22
N LYS A 168 -7.91 2.64 8.70
CA LYS A 168 -7.46 3.04 10.04
C LYS A 168 -8.26 2.37 11.14
N SER A 169 -9.58 2.31 11.03
CA SER A 169 -10.45 1.72 12.05
C SER A 169 -10.36 0.21 12.13
N GLY A 170 -9.97 -0.46 11.06
CA GLY A 170 -10.07 -1.90 10.93
C GLY A 170 -11.51 -2.42 10.89
N GLU A 171 -12.49 -1.52 10.83
CA GLU A 171 -13.91 -1.84 10.73
C GLU A 171 -14.31 -1.94 9.26
N TYR A 172 -14.21 -3.14 8.72
CA TYR A 172 -14.55 -3.40 7.33
C TYR A 172 -15.94 -4.03 7.24
N THR A 173 -16.84 -3.37 6.53
CA THR A 173 -18.16 -3.92 6.21
C THR A 173 -18.11 -4.62 4.85
N ASN A 174 -18.49 -5.89 4.79
CA ASN A 174 -18.49 -6.70 3.56
C ASN A 174 -17.13 -6.75 2.85
N THR A 175 -16.05 -6.87 3.62
CA THR A 175 -14.68 -6.92 3.08
C THR A 175 -13.97 -8.19 3.51
N THR A 176 -13.02 -8.62 2.69
CA THR A 176 -12.08 -9.71 3.02
C THR A 176 -10.68 -9.13 3.19
N VAL A 177 -10.01 -9.46 4.29
CA VAL A 177 -8.66 -8.98 4.61
C VAL A 177 -7.70 -10.16 4.58
N VAL A 178 -6.61 -10.02 3.83
CA VAL A 178 -5.52 -10.99 3.78
C VAL A 178 -4.22 -10.29 4.17
N THR A 179 -3.57 -10.80 5.20
CA THR A 179 -2.24 -10.33 5.61
C THR A 179 -1.16 -11.16 4.91
N VAL A 180 -0.23 -10.48 4.25
CA VAL A 180 0.87 -11.09 3.51
C VAL A 180 2.10 -11.15 4.40
N GLY A 181 2.80 -12.28 4.37
CA GLY A 181 4.08 -12.45 5.06
C GLY A 181 3.98 -12.86 6.52
N GLN A 182 2.79 -13.16 7.04
CA GLN A 182 2.66 -13.82 8.34
C GLN A 182 2.91 -15.32 8.17
N SER A 183 3.85 -15.87 8.95
CA SER A 183 3.94 -17.31 9.11
C SER A 183 2.62 -17.81 9.71
N GLN A 184 1.95 -18.75 9.05
CA GLN A 184 0.88 -19.50 9.68
C GLN A 184 1.47 -20.15 10.91
N GLY A 185 1.04 -19.73 12.10
CA GLY A 185 1.40 -20.37 13.33
C GLY A 185 0.98 -21.84 13.21
N SER A 186 1.94 -22.74 13.28
CA SER A 186 1.67 -24.16 13.42
C SER A 186 0.88 -24.31 14.71
N SER A 187 -0.40 -24.61 14.60
CA SER A 187 -1.16 -25.16 15.71
C SER A 187 -0.50 -26.52 16.05
N GLN A 188 0.33 -26.51 17.07
CA GLN A 188 0.69 -27.75 17.73
C GLN A 188 -0.52 -28.17 18.56
N ASP A 189 -1.37 -28.98 17.97
CA ASP A 189 -2.28 -29.81 18.72
C ASP A 189 -1.43 -30.80 19.52
N GLY A 190 -1.22 -30.47 20.79
CA GLY A 190 -0.64 -31.36 21.76
C GLY A 190 -1.62 -32.49 22.04
N GLU A 191 -1.46 -33.61 21.38
CA GLU A 191 -2.00 -34.87 21.86
C GLU A 191 -1.27 -35.23 23.13
N THR A 192 -2.00 -35.16 24.25
CA THR A 192 -1.58 -35.74 25.51
C THR A 192 -2.14 -37.16 25.56
N VAL A 193 -1.25 -38.13 25.60
CA VAL A 193 -1.54 -39.51 26.02
C VAL A 193 -1.43 -39.61 27.52
#